data_111cdadaa7a54b01a8b5d2c8d367a4d8
#
_entry.id   111cdadaa7a54b01a8b5d2c8d367a4d8
#
_cell.length_a   1.000
_cell.length_b   1.000
_cell.length_c   1.000
_cell.angle_alpha   90.00
_cell.angle_beta   90.00
_cell.angle_gamma   90.00
#
_symmetry.space_group_name_H-M   'P 1'
#
loop_
_entity.id
_entity.type
_entity.pdbx_description
1 polymer ?
#
loop_
_entity_poly.entity_id
_entity_poly.type
_entity_poly.pdbx_seq_one_letter_code
_entity_poly.pdbx_strand_id
1 'polypeptide(L)'
;MARVVETSGTRITFRRLLRRPRYRYMIVNRIVPHLPWFVLFALASYLYKARIFADSGFYVSQFINNQTFWIECQRIVLGISQIIPLIGVWIGLQIKYILLLYSLSHVIFFYILFLFVYYGLRDRRSGLLIILAQTVGIMHSFYTPMFELYYGVPLLITFYSIWRLQFRFRTIYILLILEVLILLSHPLAFMLFVFLLLYDFRKETAKPFKYYAAVGIVFIAAVAFKYFVMCGYESGKLAWQFNYTENTQYLQLINPAYYKVLGLFMLRYYSEVLIAFILVIFMLANRKQWFRLLVVAGTFFAYVFLVNSAYTVSPSRYMEQVMFPFVPIVFIPLIYGFPASGRQGLLNISVLLISALIAYRLAVIYYGSEIFVKRIAQMEQLIETARQKGGSKFVVSQDVIDHGYTQLNWSFPIETMLLSAIDGNDITVTIAPEDDLYFENNNNKMAADQFIFRRWELKDEKWLNSRYFHLDIGPYRTLNDTTPNTNISSIANRMRINIDAKKIYRATDTVWIPVTIINQSDIPVYSGKNNKVFLSYFWTENKDVLNWDEIRTPLQADISGTMRQDIRVAIPPNKGHLQLKVDILVNDKWLGIYSLEDVLVY
;
A
#
# COMPACT_ATOMS: atom_id res chain seq x y z
N MET A 1 34.36 -63.43 -25.60
CA MET A 1 33.02 -63.16 -26.12
C MET A 1 32.19 -62.48 -25.00
N ALA A 2 32.16 -61.14 -24.98
CA ALA A 2 31.37 -60.38 -24.03
C ALA A 2 30.08 -59.95 -24.76
N ARG A 3 28.93 -60.39 -24.23
CA ARG A 3 27.60 -59.95 -24.71
C ARG A 3 27.32 -58.54 -24.16
N VAL A 4 27.28 -57.56 -25.05
CA VAL A 4 26.73 -56.25 -24.81
C VAL A 4 25.21 -56.38 -24.71
N VAL A 5 24.62 -56.11 -23.54
CA VAL A 5 23.19 -55.97 -23.35
C VAL A 5 22.84 -54.50 -23.63
N GLU A 6 22.33 -54.22 -24.80
CA GLU A 6 21.68 -52.94 -25.13
C GLU A 6 20.34 -52.84 -24.37
N THR A 7 20.32 -52.03 -23.31
CA THR A 7 19.06 -51.60 -22.70
C THR A 7 18.46 -50.49 -23.55
N SER A 8 17.47 -50.80 -24.36
CA SER A 8 16.66 -49.83 -25.11
C SER A 8 15.90 -48.91 -24.14
N GLY A 9 16.55 -47.83 -23.70
CA GLY A 9 15.93 -46.76 -22.97
C GLY A 9 14.97 -45.96 -23.84
N THR A 10 13.70 -46.38 -23.87
CA THR A 10 12.64 -45.58 -24.49
C THR A 10 12.55 -44.22 -23.77
N ARG A 11 13.11 -43.16 -24.35
CA ARG A 11 12.85 -41.76 -23.96
C ARG A 11 11.35 -41.50 -24.14
N ILE A 12 10.59 -41.67 -23.06
CA ILE A 12 9.18 -41.26 -23.01
C ILE A 12 9.14 -39.76 -23.08
N THR A 13 8.84 -39.19 -24.25
CA THR A 13 8.69 -37.74 -24.39
C THR A 13 7.52 -37.25 -23.55
N PHE A 14 7.70 -36.15 -22.82
CA PHE A 14 6.69 -35.50 -21.95
C PHE A 14 5.34 -35.34 -22.67
N ARG A 15 5.32 -35.13 -23.99
CA ARG A 15 4.12 -35.11 -24.84
C ARG A 15 3.36 -36.45 -24.87
N ARG A 16 4.05 -37.61 -24.80
CA ARG A 16 3.37 -38.94 -24.73
C ARG A 16 2.76 -39.21 -23.37
N LEU A 17 3.39 -38.73 -22.27
CA LEU A 17 2.82 -38.81 -20.92
C LEU A 17 1.52 -37.99 -20.82
N LEU A 18 1.47 -36.77 -21.35
CA LEU A 18 0.28 -35.92 -21.35
C LEU A 18 -0.90 -36.49 -22.13
N ARG A 19 -0.68 -37.40 -23.08
CA ARG A 19 -1.77 -38.08 -23.83
C ARG A 19 -2.45 -39.19 -23.05
N ARG A 20 -1.88 -39.68 -21.95
CA ARG A 20 -2.51 -40.71 -21.11
C ARG A 20 -3.51 -40.07 -20.13
N PRO A 21 -4.81 -40.39 -20.15
CA PRO A 21 -5.83 -39.69 -19.34
C PRO A 21 -5.49 -39.68 -17.84
N ARG A 22 -4.87 -40.73 -17.33
CA ARG A 22 -4.48 -40.89 -15.93
C ARG A 22 -3.38 -39.90 -15.50
N TYR A 23 -2.37 -39.64 -16.37
CA TYR A 23 -1.31 -38.67 -16.09
C TYR A 23 -1.81 -37.22 -16.23
N ARG A 24 -2.67 -36.96 -17.24
CA ARG A 24 -3.32 -35.65 -17.40
C ARG A 24 -4.16 -35.31 -16.19
N TYR A 25 -4.95 -36.27 -15.66
CA TYR A 25 -5.72 -36.09 -14.44
C TYR A 25 -4.84 -35.80 -13.22
N MET A 26 -3.72 -36.52 -13.06
CA MET A 26 -2.76 -36.32 -11.98
C MET A 26 -2.11 -34.94 -12.04
N ILE A 27 -1.64 -34.52 -13.21
CA ILE A 27 -1.01 -33.21 -13.38
C ILE A 27 -2.01 -32.09 -13.12
N VAL A 28 -3.17 -32.13 -13.76
CA VAL A 28 -4.17 -31.05 -13.62
C VAL A 28 -4.71 -30.94 -12.18
N ASN A 29 -4.94 -32.04 -11.50
CA ASN A 29 -5.56 -32.00 -10.16
C ASN A 29 -4.56 -31.98 -9.01
N ARG A 30 -3.29 -32.35 -9.23
CA ARG A 30 -2.30 -32.44 -8.15
C ARG A 30 -1.14 -31.46 -8.29
N ILE A 31 -0.81 -30.98 -9.50
CA ILE A 31 0.34 -30.09 -9.71
C ILE A 31 -0.12 -28.66 -9.99
N VAL A 32 -1.04 -28.49 -10.95
CA VAL A 32 -1.47 -27.15 -11.41
C VAL A 32 -1.95 -26.24 -10.27
N PRO A 33 -2.74 -26.70 -9.28
CA PRO A 33 -3.21 -25.85 -8.19
C PRO A 33 -2.09 -25.32 -7.28
N HIS A 34 -0.89 -25.91 -7.32
CA HIS A 34 0.26 -25.48 -6.53
C HIS A 34 1.13 -24.45 -7.24
N LEU A 35 1.04 -24.31 -8.57
CA LEU A 35 1.88 -23.40 -9.35
C LEU A 35 1.78 -21.94 -8.88
N PRO A 36 0.59 -21.38 -8.61
CA PRO A 36 0.48 -20.02 -8.09
C PRO A 36 1.24 -19.83 -6.77
N TRP A 37 1.19 -20.83 -5.90
CA TRP A 37 1.87 -20.80 -4.61
C TRP A 37 3.40 -20.82 -4.76
N PHE A 38 3.94 -21.64 -5.67
CA PHE A 38 5.36 -21.63 -5.96
C PHE A 38 5.85 -20.27 -6.46
N VAL A 39 5.05 -19.61 -7.31
CA VAL A 39 5.37 -18.24 -7.76
C VAL A 39 5.31 -17.26 -6.59
N LEU A 40 4.27 -17.30 -5.76
CA LEU A 40 4.17 -16.43 -4.58
C LEU A 40 5.30 -16.67 -3.59
N PHE A 41 5.73 -17.92 -3.35
CA PHE A 41 6.91 -18.23 -2.54
C PHE A 41 8.20 -17.67 -3.13
N ALA A 42 8.39 -17.82 -4.45
CA ALA A 42 9.55 -17.26 -5.14
C ALA A 42 9.59 -15.73 -5.03
N LEU A 43 8.44 -15.07 -5.27
CA LEU A 43 8.32 -13.62 -5.12
C LEU A 43 8.57 -13.17 -3.66
N ALA A 44 7.98 -13.85 -2.68
CA ALA A 44 8.18 -13.54 -1.27
C ALA A 44 9.64 -13.73 -0.83
N SER A 45 10.32 -14.75 -1.38
CA SER A 45 11.75 -14.99 -1.09
C SER A 45 12.63 -13.94 -1.75
N TYR A 46 12.40 -13.63 -3.01
CA TYR A 46 13.24 -12.72 -3.79
C TYR A 46 13.07 -11.26 -3.33
N LEU A 47 11.82 -10.85 -3.02
CA LEU A 47 11.45 -9.48 -2.68
C LEU A 47 11.28 -9.26 -1.17
N TYR A 48 11.91 -10.07 -0.31
CA TYR A 48 11.69 -10.02 1.13
C TYR A 48 12.02 -8.65 1.76
N LYS A 49 13.04 -7.94 1.26
CA LYS A 49 13.37 -6.58 1.67
C LYS A 49 12.23 -5.59 1.35
N ALA A 50 11.63 -5.70 0.17
CA ALA A 50 10.53 -4.84 -0.25
C ALA A 50 9.24 -5.08 0.59
N ARG A 51 9.14 -6.21 1.28
CA ARG A 51 7.97 -6.59 2.08
C ARG A 51 8.03 -6.13 3.54
N ILE A 52 9.00 -5.30 3.90
CA ILE A 52 9.04 -4.58 5.20
C ILE A 52 8.44 -3.18 5.11
N PHE A 53 7.78 -2.83 4.01
CA PHE A 53 7.27 -1.50 3.78
C PHE A 53 6.26 -1.08 4.87
N ALA A 54 6.42 0.12 5.40
CA ALA A 54 5.54 0.80 6.34
C ALA A 54 5.13 -0.06 7.56
N ASP A 55 3.83 -0.38 7.69
CA ASP A 55 3.29 -1.15 8.80
C ASP A 55 4.00 -2.50 8.98
N SER A 56 4.45 -3.13 7.90
CA SER A 56 5.18 -4.40 7.99
C SER A 56 6.50 -4.26 8.71
N GLY A 57 7.29 -3.23 8.39
CA GLY A 57 8.53 -2.91 9.09
C GLY A 57 8.30 -2.58 10.56
N PHE A 58 7.21 -1.84 10.84
CA PHE A 58 6.80 -1.52 12.20
C PHE A 58 6.52 -2.80 13.03
N TYR A 59 5.70 -3.72 12.53
CA TYR A 59 5.40 -4.97 13.23
C TYR A 59 6.65 -5.83 13.42
N VAL A 60 7.52 -5.90 12.41
CA VAL A 60 8.80 -6.61 12.50
C VAL A 60 9.67 -6.02 13.60
N SER A 61 9.83 -4.70 13.65
CA SER A 61 10.61 -4.02 14.70
C SER A 61 10.02 -4.28 16.08
N GLN A 62 8.71 -4.24 16.22
CA GLN A 62 8.04 -4.47 17.50
C GLN A 62 8.29 -5.88 18.03
N PHE A 63 8.08 -6.93 17.24
CA PHE A 63 8.28 -8.28 17.75
C PHE A 63 9.75 -8.66 17.93
N ILE A 64 10.70 -8.06 17.17
CA ILE A 64 12.13 -8.27 17.38
C ILE A 64 12.58 -7.64 18.69
N ASN A 65 12.18 -6.39 18.97
CA ASN A 65 12.61 -5.67 20.16
C ASN A 65 11.93 -6.19 21.42
N ASN A 66 10.63 -6.46 21.37
CA ASN A 66 9.88 -6.96 22.53
C ASN A 66 10.02 -8.47 22.74
N GLN A 67 10.54 -9.23 21.75
CA GLN A 67 10.66 -10.69 21.75
C GLN A 67 9.34 -11.44 22.02
N THR A 68 8.21 -10.79 21.74
CA THR A 68 6.85 -11.29 21.92
C THR A 68 5.99 -10.95 20.72
N PHE A 69 4.80 -11.57 20.65
CA PHE A 69 3.82 -11.18 19.65
C PHE A 69 3.41 -9.73 19.80
N TRP A 70 3.35 -9.00 18.69
CA TRP A 70 2.79 -7.67 18.65
C TRP A 70 1.44 -7.68 17.97
N ILE A 71 0.39 -7.38 18.74
CA ILE A 71 -1.01 -7.42 18.28
C ILE A 71 -1.65 -6.09 18.62
N GLU A 72 -1.92 -5.28 17.58
CA GLU A 72 -2.64 -4.02 17.74
C GLU A 72 -4.16 -4.23 17.64
N CYS A 73 -4.92 -3.44 18.36
CA CYS A 73 -6.38 -3.37 18.26
C CYS A 73 -7.10 -4.73 18.35
N GLN A 74 -6.56 -5.65 19.17
CA GLN A 74 -7.08 -7.02 19.39
C GLN A 74 -7.17 -7.87 18.12
N ARG A 75 -6.36 -7.57 17.10
CA ARG A 75 -6.35 -8.28 15.80
C ARG A 75 -5.49 -9.53 15.88
N ILE A 76 -5.93 -10.50 16.68
CA ILE A 76 -5.19 -11.72 17.06
C ILE A 76 -4.65 -12.49 15.84
N VAL A 77 -5.33 -12.41 14.71
CA VAL A 77 -4.97 -13.06 13.46
C VAL A 77 -3.55 -12.67 12.98
N LEU A 78 -3.07 -11.47 13.30
CA LEU A 78 -1.72 -11.02 12.96
C LEU A 78 -0.61 -11.78 13.70
N GLY A 79 -0.93 -12.37 14.85
CA GLY A 79 0.02 -13.23 15.58
C GLY A 79 0.42 -14.48 14.79
N ILE A 80 -0.45 -14.98 13.92
CA ILE A 80 -0.20 -16.22 13.16
C ILE A 80 1.03 -16.09 12.25
N SER A 81 1.17 -14.96 11.56
CA SER A 81 2.33 -14.73 10.67
C SER A 81 3.61 -14.40 11.43
N GLN A 82 3.50 -14.04 12.72
CA GLN A 82 4.65 -13.74 13.56
C GLN A 82 5.26 -14.99 14.20
N ILE A 83 4.57 -16.15 14.22
CA ILE A 83 5.04 -17.38 14.86
C ILE A 83 6.43 -17.77 14.34
N ILE A 84 6.58 -17.92 13.03
CA ILE A 84 7.82 -18.42 12.42
C ILE A 84 8.98 -17.42 12.60
N PRO A 85 8.84 -16.11 12.25
CA PRO A 85 9.94 -15.17 12.44
C PRO A 85 10.25 -14.92 13.91
N LEU A 86 9.29 -14.99 14.83
CA LEU A 86 9.52 -14.84 16.28
C LEU A 86 10.35 -16.02 16.83
N ILE A 87 10.10 -17.24 16.39
CA ILE A 87 10.98 -18.38 16.70
C ILE A 87 12.41 -18.07 16.21
N GLY A 88 12.54 -17.49 15.00
CA GLY A 88 13.85 -17.03 14.49
C GLY A 88 14.53 -16.03 15.42
N VAL A 89 13.79 -15.08 16.02
CA VAL A 89 14.30 -14.14 17.02
C VAL A 89 14.79 -14.87 18.27
N TRP A 90 14.00 -15.79 18.82
CA TRP A 90 14.32 -16.52 20.05
C TRP A 90 15.59 -17.39 19.92
N ILE A 91 15.75 -18.05 18.77
CA ILE A 91 16.97 -18.84 18.50
C ILE A 91 18.14 -17.99 17.97
N GLY A 92 17.91 -16.68 17.78
CA GLY A 92 18.91 -15.69 17.42
C GLY A 92 19.42 -15.76 16.00
N LEU A 93 18.57 -15.99 15.05
CA LEU A 93 18.92 -15.89 13.64
C LEU A 93 19.29 -14.43 13.28
N GLN A 94 20.14 -14.26 12.28
CA GLN A 94 20.43 -12.93 11.72
C GLN A 94 19.16 -12.25 11.19
N ILE A 95 19.13 -10.93 11.21
CA ILE A 95 17.99 -10.11 10.72
C ILE A 95 17.57 -10.52 9.31
N LYS A 96 18.51 -10.77 8.41
CA LYS A 96 18.25 -11.24 7.06
C LYS A 96 17.29 -12.44 7.02
N TYR A 97 17.54 -13.44 7.85
CA TYR A 97 16.71 -14.64 7.91
C TYR A 97 15.38 -14.39 8.60
N ILE A 98 15.35 -13.52 9.62
CA ILE A 98 14.09 -13.13 10.28
C ILE A 98 13.16 -12.41 9.29
N LEU A 99 13.68 -11.47 8.48
CA LEU A 99 12.92 -10.79 7.45
C LEU A 99 12.43 -11.74 6.35
N LEU A 100 13.29 -12.68 5.93
CA LEU A 100 12.92 -13.73 4.98
C LEU A 100 11.80 -14.62 5.53
N LEU A 101 11.94 -15.09 6.78
CA LEU A 101 10.93 -15.90 7.46
C LEU A 101 9.62 -15.13 7.64
N TYR A 102 9.68 -13.84 7.97
CA TYR A 102 8.52 -12.97 8.04
C TYR A 102 7.81 -12.89 6.69
N SER A 103 8.55 -12.62 5.63
CA SER A 103 8.01 -12.57 4.27
C SER A 103 7.34 -13.89 3.85
N LEU A 104 7.97 -15.02 4.16
CA LEU A 104 7.47 -16.36 3.80
C LEU A 104 6.28 -16.80 4.67
N SER A 105 6.24 -16.42 5.95
CA SER A 105 5.22 -16.88 6.90
C SER A 105 3.79 -16.57 6.44
N HIS A 106 3.59 -15.43 5.78
CA HIS A 106 2.31 -15.06 5.21
C HIS A 106 1.87 -16.01 4.09
N VAL A 107 2.77 -16.33 3.16
CA VAL A 107 2.47 -17.25 2.06
C VAL A 107 2.27 -18.67 2.59
N ILE A 108 3.07 -19.09 3.57
CA ILE A 108 2.94 -20.39 4.25
C ILE A 108 1.55 -20.53 4.88
N PHE A 109 1.09 -19.53 5.61
CA PHE A 109 -0.21 -19.55 6.26
C PHE A 109 -1.35 -19.78 5.24
N PHE A 110 -1.38 -18.99 4.17
CA PHE A 110 -2.42 -19.11 3.15
C PHE A 110 -2.32 -20.42 2.38
N TYR A 111 -1.11 -20.90 2.15
CA TYR A 111 -0.90 -22.20 1.52
C TYR A 111 -1.39 -23.35 2.40
N ILE A 112 -1.19 -23.30 3.72
CA ILE A 112 -1.74 -24.28 4.66
C ILE A 112 -3.26 -24.26 4.64
N LEU A 113 -3.90 -23.09 4.65
CA LEU A 113 -5.36 -22.97 4.50
C LEU A 113 -5.84 -23.57 3.17
N PHE A 114 -5.14 -23.28 2.07
CA PHE A 114 -5.43 -23.88 0.77
C PHE A 114 -5.35 -25.41 0.82
N LEU A 115 -4.28 -25.98 1.38
CA LEU A 115 -4.12 -27.43 1.51
C LEU A 115 -5.24 -28.04 2.35
N PHE A 116 -5.56 -27.41 3.47
CA PHE A 116 -6.64 -27.86 4.35
C PHE A 116 -7.99 -27.88 3.62
N VAL A 117 -8.33 -26.80 2.92
CA VAL A 117 -9.61 -26.70 2.20
C VAL A 117 -9.62 -27.59 0.96
N TYR A 118 -8.59 -27.54 0.13
CA TYR A 118 -8.56 -28.25 -1.15
C TYR A 118 -8.47 -29.77 -0.99
N TYR A 119 -7.60 -30.25 -0.08
CA TYR A 119 -7.36 -31.68 0.14
C TYR A 119 -8.03 -32.20 1.39
N GLY A 120 -7.97 -31.50 2.51
CA GLY A 120 -8.56 -31.93 3.78
C GLY A 120 -10.09 -31.95 3.73
N LEU A 121 -10.69 -30.84 3.34
CA LEU A 121 -12.15 -30.74 3.19
C LEU A 121 -12.64 -31.25 1.81
N ARG A 122 -11.74 -31.48 0.87
CA ARG A 122 -12.03 -31.86 -0.53
C ARG A 122 -12.90 -30.84 -1.27
N ASP A 123 -12.90 -29.58 -0.84
CA ASP A 123 -13.61 -28.48 -1.49
C ASP A 123 -12.68 -27.72 -2.44
N ARG A 124 -12.60 -28.19 -3.68
CA ARG A 124 -11.77 -27.59 -4.72
C ARG A 124 -12.21 -26.17 -5.08
N ARG A 125 -13.51 -25.83 -4.92
CA ARG A 125 -14.07 -24.53 -5.23
C ARG A 125 -13.57 -23.49 -4.23
N SER A 126 -13.67 -23.79 -2.95
CA SER A 126 -13.10 -22.92 -1.90
C SER A 126 -11.57 -22.86 -1.97
N GLY A 127 -10.89 -23.96 -2.31
CA GLY A 127 -9.45 -23.93 -2.55
C GLY A 127 -9.07 -22.96 -3.67
N LEU A 128 -9.81 -22.97 -4.79
CA LEU A 128 -9.63 -22.00 -5.87
C LEU A 128 -9.92 -20.56 -5.41
N LEU A 129 -10.95 -20.34 -4.60
CA LEU A 129 -11.25 -19.01 -4.03
C LEU A 129 -10.12 -18.48 -3.15
N ILE A 130 -9.41 -19.34 -2.39
CA ILE A 130 -8.24 -18.93 -1.61
C ILE A 130 -7.11 -18.49 -2.54
N ILE A 131 -6.86 -19.19 -3.66
CA ILE A 131 -5.88 -18.76 -4.67
C ILE A 131 -6.28 -17.40 -5.26
N LEU A 132 -7.55 -17.23 -5.64
CA LEU A 132 -8.05 -15.96 -6.19
C LEU A 132 -7.93 -14.82 -5.18
N ALA A 133 -8.20 -15.07 -3.90
CA ALA A 133 -8.02 -14.09 -2.85
C ALA A 133 -6.54 -13.64 -2.72
N GLN A 134 -5.59 -14.54 -2.96
CA GLN A 134 -4.15 -14.24 -2.89
C GLN A 134 -3.55 -13.74 -4.20
N THR A 135 -4.33 -13.59 -5.24
CA THR A 135 -3.87 -13.11 -6.55
C THR A 135 -4.71 -11.93 -7.06
N VAL A 136 -6.03 -12.07 -7.17
CA VAL A 136 -6.91 -11.03 -7.73
C VAL A 136 -7.05 -9.83 -6.79
N GLY A 137 -7.17 -10.05 -5.47
CA GLY A 137 -7.30 -8.95 -4.50
C GLY A 137 -5.99 -8.21 -4.20
N ILE A 138 -4.87 -8.62 -4.78
CA ILE A 138 -3.51 -8.24 -4.36
C ILE A 138 -2.70 -7.72 -5.54
N MET A 139 -2.00 -6.60 -5.32
CA MET A 139 -0.95 -6.05 -6.18
C MET A 139 0.16 -5.45 -5.29
N HIS A 140 0.08 -4.17 -4.96
CA HIS A 140 1.03 -3.48 -4.06
C HIS A 140 0.92 -3.96 -2.61
N SER A 141 -0.26 -4.36 -2.17
CA SER A 141 -0.49 -4.91 -0.84
C SER A 141 0.23 -6.25 -0.58
N PHE A 142 0.76 -6.91 -1.61
CA PHE A 142 1.72 -8.00 -1.44
C PHE A 142 2.98 -7.55 -0.66
N TYR A 143 3.32 -6.26 -0.74
CA TYR A 143 4.50 -5.66 -0.09
C TYR A 143 4.21 -5.12 1.31
N THR A 144 2.95 -5.17 1.74
CA THR A 144 2.50 -4.91 3.12
C THR A 144 1.73 -6.11 3.67
N PRO A 145 2.39 -7.26 3.87
CA PRO A 145 1.70 -8.53 4.13
C PRO A 145 0.97 -8.60 5.47
N MET A 146 1.20 -7.65 6.38
CA MET A 146 0.55 -7.62 7.68
C MET A 146 -0.89 -7.08 7.64
N PHE A 147 -1.45 -6.80 6.49
CA PHE A 147 -2.81 -6.28 6.39
C PHE A 147 -3.84 -7.31 6.85
N GLU A 148 -4.61 -6.99 7.87
CA GLU A 148 -5.42 -7.94 8.64
C GLU A 148 -6.54 -8.60 7.84
N LEU A 149 -7.12 -7.85 6.90
CA LEU A 149 -8.20 -8.36 6.05
C LEU A 149 -7.71 -9.48 5.11
N TYR A 150 -6.40 -9.55 4.83
CA TYR A 150 -5.79 -10.67 4.12
C TYR A 150 -6.01 -12.00 4.81
N TYR A 151 -6.02 -11.99 6.14
CA TYR A 151 -6.29 -13.17 6.94
C TYR A 151 -7.79 -13.42 7.02
N GLY A 152 -8.57 -12.37 7.20
CA GLY A 152 -10.01 -12.44 7.36
C GLY A 152 -10.72 -13.11 6.18
N VAL A 153 -10.34 -12.77 4.93
CA VAL A 153 -11.02 -13.31 3.73
C VAL A 153 -10.73 -14.79 3.49
N PRO A 154 -9.49 -15.31 3.50
CA PRO A 154 -9.25 -16.75 3.39
C PRO A 154 -9.85 -17.56 4.54
N LEU A 155 -9.88 -17.02 5.76
CA LEU A 155 -10.58 -17.64 6.89
C LEU A 155 -12.10 -17.69 6.65
N LEU A 156 -12.69 -16.61 6.10
CA LEU A 156 -14.10 -16.57 5.70
C LEU A 156 -14.43 -17.62 4.63
N ILE A 157 -13.56 -17.78 3.62
CA ILE A 157 -13.71 -18.82 2.60
C ILE A 157 -13.61 -20.22 3.24
N THR A 158 -12.69 -20.39 4.20
CA THR A 158 -12.55 -21.66 4.95
C THR A 158 -13.79 -21.93 5.80
N PHE A 159 -14.30 -20.93 6.51
CA PHE A 159 -15.57 -21.00 7.24
C PHE A 159 -16.71 -21.42 6.30
N TYR A 160 -16.81 -20.77 5.14
CA TYR A 160 -17.85 -21.08 4.16
C TYR A 160 -17.76 -22.52 3.64
N SER A 161 -16.55 -23.00 3.37
CA SER A 161 -16.33 -24.38 2.97
C SER A 161 -16.84 -25.37 4.02
N ILE A 162 -16.47 -25.16 5.29
CA ILE A 162 -16.92 -26.01 6.40
C ILE A 162 -18.44 -25.87 6.62
N TRP A 163 -18.97 -24.64 6.56
CA TRP A 163 -20.40 -24.37 6.72
C TRP A 163 -21.25 -25.14 5.72
N ARG A 164 -20.77 -25.34 4.52
CA ARG A 164 -21.49 -26.08 3.45
C ARG A 164 -21.43 -27.59 3.58
N LEU A 165 -20.47 -28.13 4.33
CA LEU A 165 -20.37 -29.57 4.55
C LEU A 165 -21.51 -30.11 5.41
N GLN A 166 -21.69 -31.43 5.40
CA GLN A 166 -22.62 -32.10 6.32
C GLN A 166 -22.08 -32.01 7.75
N PHE A 167 -22.88 -31.47 8.64
CA PHE A 167 -22.49 -31.19 10.02
C PHE A 167 -22.35 -32.44 10.88
N ARG A 168 -21.18 -32.57 11.53
CA ARG A 168 -21.03 -33.33 12.77
C ARG A 168 -21.02 -32.32 13.93
N PHE A 169 -21.54 -32.69 15.10
CA PHE A 169 -21.64 -31.78 16.26
C PHE A 169 -20.30 -31.06 16.59
N ARG A 170 -19.17 -31.78 16.46
CA ARG A 170 -17.82 -31.21 16.71
C ARG A 170 -17.41 -30.11 15.72
N THR A 171 -18.03 -30.07 14.56
CA THR A 171 -17.69 -29.09 13.52
C THR A 171 -18.08 -27.65 13.94
N ILE A 172 -19.07 -27.49 14.84
CA ILE A 172 -19.50 -26.18 15.30
C ILE A 172 -18.36 -25.43 16.03
N TYR A 173 -17.58 -26.12 16.86
CA TYR A 173 -16.48 -25.47 17.59
C TYR A 173 -15.43 -24.87 16.65
N ILE A 174 -15.10 -25.58 15.56
CA ILE A 174 -14.17 -25.07 14.54
C ILE A 174 -14.75 -23.82 13.87
N LEU A 175 -16.05 -23.84 13.56
CA LEU A 175 -16.73 -22.69 12.96
C LEU A 175 -16.73 -21.49 13.89
N LEU A 176 -17.03 -21.66 15.18
CA LEU A 176 -17.03 -20.55 16.14
C LEU A 176 -15.63 -19.97 16.36
N ILE A 177 -14.58 -20.81 16.37
CA ILE A 177 -13.18 -20.34 16.44
C ILE A 177 -12.84 -19.54 15.18
N LEU A 178 -13.18 -20.05 13.99
CA LEU A 178 -12.95 -19.33 12.74
C LEU A 178 -13.72 -18.02 12.70
N GLU A 179 -14.96 -18.00 13.18
CA GLU A 179 -15.79 -16.79 13.27
C GLU A 179 -15.13 -15.72 14.14
N VAL A 180 -14.66 -16.08 15.32
CA VAL A 180 -13.93 -15.14 16.20
C VAL A 180 -12.69 -14.59 15.50
N LEU A 181 -11.89 -15.45 14.86
CA LEU A 181 -10.70 -15.00 14.11
C LEU A 181 -11.05 -14.07 12.96
N ILE A 182 -12.14 -14.35 12.22
CA ILE A 182 -12.63 -13.51 11.12
C ILE A 182 -13.08 -12.15 11.65
N LEU A 183 -13.97 -12.15 12.64
CA LEU A 183 -14.58 -10.92 13.17
C LEU A 183 -13.57 -10.03 13.88
N LEU A 184 -12.58 -10.61 14.56
CA LEU A 184 -11.49 -9.87 15.19
C LEU A 184 -10.35 -9.52 14.22
N SER A 185 -10.41 -9.93 12.95
CA SER A 185 -9.39 -9.53 11.97
C SER A 185 -9.49 -8.06 11.61
N HIS A 186 -10.66 -7.60 11.19
CA HIS A 186 -10.87 -6.24 10.72
C HIS A 186 -12.36 -5.85 10.82
N PRO A 187 -12.73 -4.58 11.10
CA PRO A 187 -14.14 -4.15 11.14
C PRO A 187 -14.95 -4.50 9.88
N LEU A 188 -14.36 -4.41 8.70
CA LEU A 188 -15.02 -4.78 7.44
C LEU A 188 -15.37 -6.27 7.34
N ALA A 189 -14.74 -7.13 8.13
CA ALA A 189 -15.04 -8.55 8.15
C ALA A 189 -16.46 -8.84 8.67
N PHE A 190 -17.01 -7.98 9.53
CA PHE A 190 -18.41 -8.09 9.97
C PHE A 190 -19.38 -8.03 8.79
N MET A 191 -19.19 -7.08 7.90
CA MET A 191 -20.03 -6.95 6.69
C MET A 191 -19.89 -8.16 5.78
N LEU A 192 -18.67 -8.65 5.56
CA LEU A 192 -18.41 -9.82 4.73
C LEU A 192 -19.00 -11.09 5.34
N PHE A 193 -18.98 -11.21 6.66
CA PHE A 193 -19.57 -12.33 7.37
C PHE A 193 -21.11 -12.36 7.23
N VAL A 194 -21.75 -11.19 7.42
CA VAL A 194 -23.20 -11.04 7.19
C VAL A 194 -23.56 -11.32 5.73
N PHE A 195 -22.79 -10.79 4.77
CA PHE A 195 -22.95 -11.10 3.35
C PHE A 195 -22.98 -12.61 3.11
N LEU A 196 -22.01 -13.32 3.67
CA LEU A 196 -21.88 -14.77 3.47
C LEU A 196 -23.10 -15.52 3.97
N LEU A 197 -23.56 -15.21 5.20
CA LEU A 197 -24.73 -15.84 5.80
C LEU A 197 -26.01 -15.57 5.00
N LEU A 198 -26.21 -14.32 4.56
CA LEU A 198 -27.37 -13.94 3.74
C LEU A 198 -27.32 -14.61 2.36
N TYR A 199 -26.14 -14.63 1.72
CA TYR A 199 -25.97 -15.25 0.41
C TYR A 199 -26.24 -16.76 0.42
N ASP A 200 -25.85 -17.47 1.51
CA ASP A 200 -26.06 -18.91 1.64
C ASP A 200 -27.45 -19.27 2.20
N PHE A 201 -28.21 -18.28 2.68
CA PHE A 201 -29.53 -18.53 3.25
C PHE A 201 -30.48 -19.12 2.21
N ARG A 202 -30.78 -20.42 2.37
CA ARG A 202 -31.68 -21.20 1.52
C ARG A 202 -32.51 -22.16 2.34
N LYS A 203 -33.77 -22.30 1.95
CA LYS A 203 -34.68 -23.28 2.56
C LYS A 203 -34.16 -24.72 2.42
N GLU A 204 -33.51 -25.01 1.28
CA GLU A 204 -33.02 -26.38 0.95
C GLU A 204 -31.73 -26.77 1.67
N THR A 205 -30.92 -25.79 2.06
CA THR A 205 -29.65 -26.00 2.76
C THR A 205 -29.65 -25.44 4.18
N ALA A 206 -30.83 -25.07 4.68
CA ALA A 206 -30.98 -24.51 6.01
C ALA A 206 -30.44 -25.47 7.07
N LYS A 207 -29.56 -24.98 7.89
CA LYS A 207 -29.04 -25.69 9.05
C LYS A 207 -30.07 -25.67 10.18
N PRO A 208 -30.02 -26.61 11.12
CA PRO A 208 -30.83 -26.52 12.34
C PRO A 208 -30.63 -25.16 13.03
N PHE A 209 -31.72 -24.57 13.54
CA PHE A 209 -31.76 -23.23 14.14
C PHE A 209 -30.65 -23.00 15.18
N LYS A 210 -30.32 -24.03 15.97
CA LYS A 210 -29.27 -23.98 16.99
C LYS A 210 -27.89 -23.56 16.45
N TYR A 211 -27.57 -23.83 15.17
CA TYR A 211 -26.30 -23.43 14.57
C TYR A 211 -26.30 -21.95 14.18
N TYR A 212 -27.42 -21.46 13.64
CA TYR A 212 -27.57 -20.03 13.40
C TYR A 212 -27.58 -19.24 14.70
N ALA A 213 -28.23 -19.77 15.74
CA ALA A 213 -28.23 -19.16 17.06
C ALA A 213 -26.82 -19.09 17.65
N ALA A 214 -26.03 -20.19 17.58
CA ALA A 214 -24.66 -20.22 18.10
C ALA A 214 -23.77 -19.20 17.37
N VAL A 215 -23.81 -19.16 16.04
CA VAL A 215 -23.09 -18.17 15.22
C VAL A 215 -23.58 -16.75 15.52
N GLY A 216 -24.89 -16.54 15.60
CA GLY A 216 -25.46 -15.23 15.94
C GLY A 216 -25.03 -14.72 17.33
N ILE A 217 -24.94 -15.58 18.34
CA ILE A 217 -24.47 -15.24 19.68
C ILE A 217 -23.00 -14.80 19.63
N VAL A 218 -22.14 -15.56 18.95
CA VAL A 218 -20.70 -15.20 18.80
C VAL A 218 -20.54 -13.90 18.02
N PHE A 219 -21.33 -13.71 16.96
CA PHE A 219 -21.35 -12.45 16.21
C PHE A 219 -21.68 -11.26 17.10
N ILE A 220 -22.79 -11.33 17.86
CA ILE A 220 -23.21 -10.27 18.78
C ILE A 220 -22.14 -10.03 19.86
N ALA A 221 -21.58 -11.11 20.43
CA ALA A 221 -20.51 -11.02 21.42
C ALA A 221 -19.25 -10.33 20.85
N ALA A 222 -18.87 -10.66 19.61
CA ALA A 222 -17.72 -10.02 18.93
C ALA A 222 -17.98 -8.53 18.64
N VAL A 223 -19.20 -8.16 18.22
CA VAL A 223 -19.58 -6.75 18.02
C VAL A 223 -19.51 -6.00 19.37
N ALA A 224 -20.11 -6.56 20.40
CA ALA A 224 -20.09 -5.96 21.75
C ALA A 224 -18.65 -5.82 22.26
N PHE A 225 -17.83 -6.88 22.14
CA PHE A 225 -16.42 -6.84 22.52
C PHE A 225 -15.68 -5.72 21.81
N LYS A 226 -15.80 -5.62 20.48
CA LYS A 226 -15.17 -4.55 19.69
C LYS A 226 -15.65 -3.16 20.11
N TYR A 227 -16.93 -3.01 20.42
CA TYR A 227 -17.48 -1.73 20.88
C TYR A 227 -16.92 -1.31 22.24
N PHE A 228 -16.86 -2.23 23.23
CA PHE A 228 -16.40 -1.91 24.58
C PHE A 228 -14.88 -1.87 24.73
N VAL A 229 -14.12 -2.59 23.89
CA VAL A 229 -12.65 -2.71 23.96
C VAL A 229 -11.98 -2.09 22.74
N MET A 230 -12.61 -1.07 22.16
CA MET A 230 -12.08 -0.38 20.99
C MET A 230 -10.75 0.32 21.33
N CYS A 231 -9.72 0.10 20.52
CA CYS A 231 -8.44 0.79 20.69
C CYS A 231 -8.52 2.27 20.28
N GLY A 232 -7.62 3.10 20.84
CA GLY A 232 -7.60 4.55 20.58
C GLY A 232 -7.53 4.92 19.08
N TYR A 233 -6.83 4.11 18.28
CA TYR A 233 -6.77 4.31 16.83
C TYR A 233 -8.12 4.07 16.13
N GLU A 234 -8.82 2.99 16.46
CA GLU A 234 -10.13 2.67 15.86
C GLU A 234 -11.19 3.68 16.33
N SER A 235 -11.19 4.03 17.64
CA SER A 235 -12.11 5.03 18.17
C SER A 235 -11.86 6.42 17.61
N GLY A 236 -10.61 6.82 17.44
CA GLY A 236 -10.23 8.09 16.80
C GLY A 236 -10.68 8.18 15.35
N LYS A 237 -10.52 7.09 14.57
CA LYS A 237 -11.03 7.04 13.19
C LYS A 237 -12.54 7.10 13.14
N LEU A 238 -13.23 6.41 14.03
CA LEU A 238 -14.69 6.42 14.10
C LEU A 238 -15.20 7.82 14.48
N ALA A 239 -14.61 8.45 15.51
CA ALA A 239 -14.94 9.81 15.92
C ALA A 239 -14.69 10.82 14.79
N TRP A 240 -13.55 10.70 14.09
CA TRP A 240 -13.26 11.54 12.93
C TRP A 240 -14.32 11.37 11.82
N GLN A 241 -14.75 10.15 11.54
CA GLN A 241 -15.76 9.87 10.54
C GLN A 241 -17.14 10.43 10.92
N PHE A 242 -17.53 10.33 12.20
CA PHE A 242 -18.76 10.94 12.70
C PHE A 242 -18.69 12.47 12.64
N ASN A 243 -17.63 13.08 13.14
CA ASN A 243 -17.43 14.53 13.08
C ASN A 243 -17.37 15.04 11.63
N TYR A 244 -16.77 14.27 10.72
CA TYR A 244 -16.74 14.60 9.30
C TYR A 244 -18.14 14.56 8.69
N THR A 245 -18.97 13.57 9.03
CA THR A 245 -20.34 13.45 8.54
C THR A 245 -21.29 14.49 9.13
N GLU A 246 -21.05 14.94 10.37
CA GLU A 246 -21.82 16.04 10.97
C GLU A 246 -21.48 17.41 10.37
N ASN A 247 -20.20 17.65 10.06
CA ASN A 247 -19.72 18.94 9.53
C ASN A 247 -19.79 19.05 8.00
N THR A 248 -19.79 17.93 7.30
CA THR A 248 -19.99 17.90 5.84
C THR A 248 -21.43 17.56 5.55
N GLN A 249 -22.12 18.46 4.85
CA GLN A 249 -23.46 18.17 4.38
C GLN A 249 -23.49 16.80 3.71
N TYR A 250 -24.47 15.96 4.04
CA TYR A 250 -24.66 14.60 3.48
C TYR A 250 -24.53 14.52 1.96
N LEU A 251 -24.67 15.63 1.25
CA LEU A 251 -24.44 15.81 -0.18
C LEU A 251 -22.98 15.55 -0.60
N GLN A 252 -21.99 15.68 0.30
CA GLN A 252 -20.59 15.37 -0.03
C GLN A 252 -20.32 13.87 -0.09
N LEU A 253 -21.11 13.06 0.64
CA LEU A 253 -21.04 11.59 0.54
C LEU A 253 -21.48 11.10 -0.86
N ILE A 254 -22.21 11.93 -1.60
CA ILE A 254 -22.66 11.66 -2.98
C ILE A 254 -21.75 12.38 -3.99
N ASN A 255 -20.60 12.92 -3.57
CA ASN A 255 -19.72 13.65 -4.46
C ASN A 255 -19.21 12.76 -5.61
N PRO A 256 -19.55 13.07 -6.88
CA PRO A 256 -19.17 12.25 -8.03
C PRO A 256 -17.65 12.07 -8.18
N ALA A 257 -16.85 13.01 -7.68
CA ALA A 257 -15.40 12.95 -7.81
C ALA A 257 -14.80 11.73 -7.11
N TYR A 258 -15.32 11.35 -5.94
CA TYR A 258 -14.80 10.16 -5.21
C TYR A 258 -15.13 8.87 -5.92
N TYR A 259 -16.38 8.73 -6.40
CA TYR A 259 -16.82 7.56 -7.16
C TYR A 259 -16.05 7.45 -8.48
N LYS A 260 -15.74 8.59 -9.12
CA LYS A 260 -14.92 8.63 -10.33
C LYS A 260 -13.51 8.10 -10.08
N VAL A 261 -12.86 8.53 -8.99
CA VAL A 261 -11.50 8.09 -8.64
C VAL A 261 -11.47 6.58 -8.37
N LEU A 262 -12.39 6.06 -7.54
CA LEU A 262 -12.49 4.62 -7.28
C LEU A 262 -12.85 3.85 -8.55
N GLY A 263 -13.81 4.33 -9.34
CA GLY A 263 -14.22 3.69 -10.59
C GLY A 263 -13.09 3.61 -11.60
N LEU A 264 -12.32 4.68 -11.79
CA LEU A 264 -11.14 4.69 -12.67
C LEU A 264 -10.05 3.75 -12.15
N PHE A 265 -9.83 3.69 -10.83
CA PHE A 265 -8.89 2.75 -10.22
C PHE A 265 -9.32 1.30 -10.47
N MET A 266 -10.61 0.98 -10.27
CA MET A 266 -11.15 -0.35 -10.56
C MET A 266 -11.02 -0.71 -12.04
N LEU A 267 -11.35 0.20 -12.94
CA LEU A 267 -11.24 -0.01 -14.39
C LEU A 267 -9.79 -0.25 -14.82
N ARG A 268 -8.85 0.50 -14.26
CA ARG A 268 -7.42 0.41 -14.63
C ARG A 268 -6.73 -0.82 -14.08
N TYR A 269 -7.01 -1.20 -12.84
CA TYR A 269 -6.22 -2.20 -12.11
C TYR A 269 -7.01 -3.45 -11.70
N TYR A 270 -8.35 -3.41 -11.75
CA TYR A 270 -9.24 -4.48 -11.25
C TYR A 270 -10.48 -4.66 -12.14
N SER A 271 -10.33 -4.44 -13.44
CA SER A 271 -11.41 -4.61 -14.43
C SER A 271 -12.02 -6.01 -14.40
N GLU A 272 -11.23 -7.02 -14.08
CA GLU A 272 -11.68 -8.41 -13.92
C GLU A 272 -12.71 -8.59 -12.81
N VAL A 273 -12.63 -7.80 -11.73
CA VAL A 273 -13.63 -7.81 -10.65
C VAL A 273 -14.95 -7.24 -11.15
N LEU A 274 -14.90 -6.14 -11.93
CA LEU A 274 -16.11 -5.55 -12.52
C LEU A 274 -16.77 -6.48 -13.55
N ILE A 275 -15.96 -7.09 -14.42
CA ILE A 275 -16.45 -8.07 -15.40
C ILE A 275 -17.10 -9.26 -14.66
N ALA A 276 -16.43 -9.79 -13.63
CA ALA A 276 -16.95 -10.89 -12.83
C ALA A 276 -18.26 -10.50 -12.10
N PHE A 277 -18.36 -9.26 -11.59
CA PHE A 277 -19.57 -8.74 -10.98
C PHE A 277 -20.74 -8.73 -11.97
N ILE A 278 -20.54 -8.17 -13.17
CA ILE A 278 -21.56 -8.15 -14.23
C ILE A 278 -22.00 -9.56 -14.60
N LEU A 279 -21.06 -10.50 -14.74
CA LEU A 279 -21.37 -11.91 -15.02
C LEU A 279 -22.20 -12.56 -13.91
N VAL A 280 -21.91 -12.25 -12.64
CA VAL A 280 -22.67 -12.75 -11.49
C VAL A 280 -24.09 -12.20 -11.50
N ILE A 281 -24.28 -10.89 -11.72
CA ILE A 281 -25.61 -10.26 -11.80
C ILE A 281 -26.43 -10.91 -12.92
N PHE A 282 -25.84 -11.04 -14.12
CA PHE A 282 -26.49 -11.68 -15.26
C PHE A 282 -26.86 -13.16 -14.96
N MET A 283 -25.94 -13.92 -14.37
CA MET A 283 -26.16 -15.31 -13.99
C MET A 283 -27.30 -15.47 -12.96
N LEU A 284 -27.34 -14.62 -11.94
CA LEU A 284 -28.37 -14.67 -10.90
C LEU A 284 -29.74 -14.23 -11.44
N ALA A 285 -29.79 -13.21 -12.28
CA ALA A 285 -31.02 -12.76 -12.96
C ALA A 285 -31.59 -13.84 -13.86
N ASN A 286 -30.79 -14.47 -14.72
CA ASN A 286 -31.22 -15.55 -15.61
C ASN A 286 -31.76 -16.77 -14.84
N ARG A 287 -31.25 -17.00 -13.62
CA ARG A 287 -31.74 -18.08 -12.75
C ARG A 287 -32.91 -17.67 -11.86
N LYS A 288 -33.39 -16.42 -12.00
CA LYS A 288 -34.45 -15.86 -11.17
C LYS A 288 -34.15 -15.91 -9.66
N GLN A 289 -32.85 -15.84 -9.28
CA GLN A 289 -32.39 -15.84 -7.89
C GLN A 289 -32.35 -14.41 -7.35
N TRP A 290 -33.50 -13.71 -7.36
CA TRP A 290 -33.63 -12.29 -7.06
C TRP A 290 -33.09 -11.90 -5.69
N PHE A 291 -33.36 -12.71 -4.65
CA PHE A 291 -32.85 -12.46 -3.29
C PHE A 291 -31.31 -12.43 -3.28
N ARG A 292 -30.67 -13.40 -3.93
CA ARG A 292 -29.19 -13.43 -4.00
C ARG A 292 -28.62 -12.31 -4.83
N LEU A 293 -29.30 -11.95 -5.91
CA LEU A 293 -28.93 -10.80 -6.71
C LEU A 293 -28.98 -9.52 -5.85
N LEU A 294 -30.06 -9.33 -5.08
CA LEU A 294 -30.18 -8.20 -4.15
C LEU A 294 -29.05 -8.22 -3.11
N VAL A 295 -28.74 -9.36 -2.50
CA VAL A 295 -27.66 -9.49 -1.52
C VAL A 295 -26.31 -9.14 -2.13
N VAL A 296 -25.98 -9.68 -3.32
CA VAL A 296 -24.69 -9.41 -3.99
C VAL A 296 -24.59 -7.94 -4.41
N ALA A 297 -25.60 -7.43 -5.14
CA ALA A 297 -25.58 -6.05 -5.61
C ALA A 297 -25.66 -5.06 -4.44
N GLY A 298 -26.54 -5.31 -3.47
CA GLY A 298 -26.68 -4.48 -2.28
C GLY A 298 -25.39 -4.41 -1.47
N THR A 299 -24.73 -5.54 -1.22
CA THR A 299 -23.46 -5.56 -0.51
C THR A 299 -22.35 -4.87 -1.31
N PHE A 300 -22.27 -5.11 -2.62
CA PHE A 300 -21.28 -4.48 -3.49
C PHE A 300 -21.40 -2.94 -3.43
N PHE A 301 -22.58 -2.40 -3.65
CA PHE A 301 -22.79 -0.96 -3.64
C PHE A 301 -22.74 -0.35 -2.24
N ALA A 302 -23.23 -1.05 -1.21
CA ALA A 302 -23.07 -0.61 0.18
C ALA A 302 -21.58 -0.53 0.56
N TYR A 303 -20.77 -1.47 0.08
CA TYR A 303 -19.33 -1.45 0.30
C TYR A 303 -18.65 -0.29 -0.45
N VAL A 304 -19.00 -0.05 -1.72
CA VAL A 304 -18.53 1.11 -2.49
C VAL A 304 -18.86 2.41 -1.75
N PHE A 305 -20.09 2.55 -1.26
CA PHE A 305 -20.52 3.71 -0.49
C PHE A 305 -19.70 3.87 0.80
N LEU A 306 -19.54 2.80 1.58
CA LEU A 306 -18.77 2.80 2.82
C LEU A 306 -17.32 3.23 2.59
N VAL A 307 -16.67 2.72 1.53
CA VAL A 307 -15.30 3.10 1.17
C VAL A 307 -15.21 4.58 0.83
N ASN A 308 -16.10 5.09 0.00
CA ASN A 308 -16.07 6.49 -0.40
C ASN A 308 -16.41 7.43 0.77
N SER A 309 -17.20 6.98 1.75
CA SER A 309 -17.45 7.76 2.97
C SER A 309 -16.23 7.79 3.91
N ALA A 310 -15.40 6.73 3.91
CA ALA A 310 -14.24 6.62 4.79
C ALA A 310 -12.96 7.23 4.21
N TYR A 311 -12.84 7.30 2.88
CA TYR A 311 -11.62 7.72 2.19
C TYR A 311 -11.93 8.84 1.18
N THR A 312 -11.80 10.08 1.59
CA THR A 312 -12.16 11.25 0.78
C THR A 312 -11.22 11.50 -0.39
N VAL A 313 -9.90 11.34 -0.19
CA VAL A 313 -8.88 11.36 -1.25
C VAL A 313 -7.77 10.42 -0.78
N SER A 314 -7.67 9.23 -1.36
CA SER A 314 -6.65 8.28 -0.93
C SER A 314 -5.63 8.01 -2.02
N PRO A 315 -4.36 7.89 -1.64
CA PRO A 315 -3.35 7.31 -2.52
C PRO A 315 -3.79 5.92 -3.00
N SER A 316 -3.39 5.57 -4.23
CA SER A 316 -3.78 4.33 -4.90
C SER A 316 -3.63 3.05 -4.06
N ARG A 317 -2.64 3.00 -3.17
CA ARG A 317 -2.42 1.84 -2.27
C ARG A 317 -3.53 1.60 -1.24
N TYR A 318 -4.16 2.67 -0.70
CA TYR A 318 -5.31 2.50 0.21
C TYR A 318 -6.51 2.00 -0.56
N MET A 319 -6.68 2.46 -1.81
CA MET A 319 -7.72 1.93 -2.69
C MET A 319 -7.52 0.45 -2.98
N GLU A 320 -6.27 -0.01 -3.06
CA GLU A 320 -6.00 -1.43 -3.26
C GLU A 320 -6.41 -2.29 -2.05
N GLN A 321 -6.13 -1.85 -0.82
CA GLN A 321 -6.61 -2.52 0.39
C GLN A 321 -8.13 -2.68 0.40
N VAL A 322 -8.84 -1.73 -0.21
CA VAL A 322 -10.27 -1.71 -0.39
C VAL A 322 -10.76 -2.79 -1.39
N MET A 323 -9.93 -3.21 -2.34
CA MET A 323 -10.35 -4.18 -3.35
C MET A 323 -10.53 -5.60 -2.81
N PHE A 324 -9.89 -5.92 -1.70
CA PHE A 324 -9.88 -7.28 -1.15
C PHE A 324 -11.28 -7.84 -0.79
N PRO A 325 -12.20 -7.07 -0.17
CA PRO A 325 -13.57 -7.50 0.09
C PRO A 325 -14.41 -7.80 -1.15
N PHE A 326 -14.10 -7.19 -2.30
CA PHE A 326 -14.84 -7.49 -3.52
C PHE A 326 -14.61 -8.95 -4.00
N VAL A 327 -13.47 -9.55 -3.65
CA VAL A 327 -13.16 -10.92 -4.05
C VAL A 327 -14.22 -11.91 -3.51
N PRO A 328 -14.51 -12.01 -2.20
CA PRO A 328 -15.56 -12.90 -1.72
C PRO A 328 -16.96 -12.51 -2.21
N ILE A 329 -17.29 -11.20 -2.29
CA ILE A 329 -18.60 -10.73 -2.75
C ILE A 329 -18.89 -11.18 -4.19
N VAL A 330 -17.89 -11.17 -5.05
CA VAL A 330 -18.05 -11.46 -6.48
C VAL A 330 -17.71 -12.92 -6.81
N PHE A 331 -16.56 -13.42 -6.34
CA PHE A 331 -16.07 -14.72 -6.77
C PHE A 331 -16.71 -15.90 -6.03
N ILE A 332 -17.24 -15.74 -4.81
CA ILE A 332 -18.04 -16.80 -4.19
C ILE A 332 -19.29 -17.08 -5.04
N PRO A 333 -20.14 -16.10 -5.37
CA PRO A 333 -21.27 -16.33 -6.27
C PRO A 333 -20.86 -16.89 -7.63
N LEU A 334 -19.78 -16.38 -8.22
CA LEU A 334 -19.32 -16.83 -9.52
C LEU A 334 -18.94 -18.32 -9.50
N ILE A 335 -18.02 -18.71 -8.62
CA ILE A 335 -17.47 -20.07 -8.57
C ILE A 335 -18.50 -21.10 -8.12
N TYR A 336 -19.34 -20.78 -7.15
CA TYR A 336 -20.41 -21.69 -6.69
C TYR A 336 -21.66 -21.65 -7.56
N GLY A 337 -21.87 -20.56 -8.30
CA GLY A 337 -22.95 -20.44 -9.25
C GLY A 337 -22.73 -21.26 -10.53
N PHE A 338 -21.51 -21.58 -10.92
CA PHE A 338 -21.28 -22.44 -12.09
C PHE A 338 -21.77 -23.88 -11.83
N PRO A 339 -22.60 -24.46 -12.74
CA PRO A 339 -23.06 -25.82 -12.58
C PRO A 339 -21.90 -26.81 -12.67
N ALA A 340 -21.89 -27.79 -11.76
CA ALA A 340 -20.88 -28.86 -11.77
C ALA A 340 -21.04 -29.80 -13.00
N SER A 341 -22.22 -29.84 -13.63
CA SER A 341 -22.61 -30.71 -14.73
C SER A 341 -22.76 -29.99 -16.08
N GLY A 342 -21.91 -28.99 -16.33
CA GLY A 342 -21.89 -28.27 -17.62
C GLY A 342 -21.28 -29.09 -18.75
N ARG A 343 -21.51 -28.67 -20.01
CA ARG A 343 -20.80 -29.24 -21.15
C ARG A 343 -19.29 -29.20 -20.91
N GLN A 344 -18.60 -30.32 -21.11
CA GLN A 344 -17.14 -30.43 -20.84
C GLN A 344 -16.32 -29.31 -21.48
N GLY A 345 -16.73 -28.82 -22.66
CA GLY A 345 -16.10 -27.67 -23.32
C GLY A 345 -16.16 -26.37 -22.50
N LEU A 346 -17.32 -26.06 -21.89
CA LEU A 346 -17.47 -24.86 -21.05
C LEU A 346 -16.63 -24.95 -19.77
N LEU A 347 -16.53 -26.14 -19.17
CA LEU A 347 -15.65 -26.36 -18.01
C LEU A 347 -14.19 -26.13 -18.37
N ASN A 348 -13.73 -26.63 -19.52
CA ASN A 348 -12.36 -26.45 -19.98
C ASN A 348 -12.04 -24.97 -20.24
N ILE A 349 -12.95 -24.22 -20.87
CA ILE A 349 -12.80 -22.78 -21.13
C ILE A 349 -12.75 -22.02 -19.79
N SER A 350 -13.63 -22.32 -18.84
CA SER A 350 -13.62 -21.65 -17.52
C SER A 350 -12.32 -21.89 -16.76
N VAL A 351 -11.78 -23.13 -16.79
CA VAL A 351 -10.48 -23.43 -16.18
C VAL A 351 -9.35 -22.67 -16.86
N LEU A 352 -9.37 -22.58 -18.18
CA LEU A 352 -8.37 -21.82 -18.95
C LEU A 352 -8.41 -20.33 -18.58
N LEU A 353 -9.60 -19.73 -18.58
CA LEU A 353 -9.79 -18.30 -18.25
C LEU A 353 -9.35 -17.98 -16.83
N ILE A 354 -9.71 -18.81 -15.85
CA ILE A 354 -9.29 -18.63 -14.46
C ILE A 354 -7.77 -18.81 -14.32
N SER A 355 -7.18 -19.78 -15.01
CA SER A 355 -5.72 -19.96 -14.99
C SER A 355 -4.99 -18.79 -15.63
N ALA A 356 -5.49 -18.25 -16.73
CA ALA A 356 -4.96 -17.07 -17.40
C ALA A 356 -5.09 -15.83 -16.49
N LEU A 357 -6.22 -15.65 -15.81
CA LEU A 357 -6.42 -14.59 -14.84
C LEU A 357 -5.41 -14.67 -13.70
N ILE A 358 -5.22 -15.84 -13.11
CA ILE A 358 -4.25 -16.04 -12.01
C ILE A 358 -2.83 -15.73 -12.52
N ALA A 359 -2.44 -16.21 -13.70
CA ALA A 359 -1.12 -15.94 -14.28
C ALA A 359 -0.91 -14.44 -14.53
N TYR A 360 -1.91 -13.76 -15.10
CA TYR A 360 -1.91 -12.31 -15.29
C TYR A 360 -1.74 -11.58 -13.96
N ARG A 361 -2.51 -11.93 -12.92
CA ARG A 361 -2.42 -11.28 -11.61
C ARG A 361 -1.08 -11.52 -10.92
N LEU A 362 -0.48 -12.69 -11.05
CA LEU A 362 0.88 -12.96 -10.57
C LEU A 362 1.92 -12.07 -11.27
N ALA A 363 1.77 -11.84 -12.57
CA ALA A 363 2.60 -10.89 -13.30
C ALA A 363 2.37 -9.44 -12.81
N VAL A 364 1.11 -9.04 -12.55
CA VAL A 364 0.79 -7.72 -11.97
C VAL A 364 1.44 -7.52 -10.60
N ILE A 365 1.42 -8.55 -9.73
CA ILE A 365 2.12 -8.50 -8.44
C ILE A 365 3.64 -8.30 -8.66
N TYR A 366 4.25 -9.03 -9.59
CA TYR A 366 5.67 -8.88 -9.90
C TYR A 366 6.01 -7.47 -10.40
N TYR A 367 5.30 -6.96 -11.39
CA TYR A 367 5.53 -5.61 -11.92
C TYR A 367 5.23 -4.52 -10.88
N GLY A 368 4.26 -4.74 -9.99
CA GLY A 368 3.98 -3.87 -8.86
C GLY A 368 5.13 -3.74 -7.85
N SER A 369 6.16 -4.62 -7.91
CA SER A 369 7.33 -4.53 -7.06
C SER A 369 8.22 -3.33 -7.35
N GLU A 370 8.18 -2.79 -8.55
CA GLU A 370 9.13 -1.79 -9.04
C GLU A 370 9.26 -0.59 -8.09
N ILE A 371 8.14 -0.05 -7.62
CA ILE A 371 8.14 1.10 -6.70
C ILE A 371 8.81 0.78 -5.35
N PHE A 372 8.61 -0.43 -4.84
CA PHE A 372 9.20 -0.86 -3.56
C PHE A 372 10.68 -1.19 -3.70
N VAL A 373 11.07 -1.80 -4.82
CA VAL A 373 12.49 -2.10 -5.11
C VAL A 373 13.28 -0.81 -5.27
N LYS A 374 12.73 0.20 -5.97
CA LYS A 374 13.36 1.52 -6.08
C LYS A 374 13.49 2.21 -4.74
N ARG A 375 12.47 2.11 -3.86
CA ARG A 375 12.54 2.63 -2.49
C ARG A 375 13.66 1.95 -1.69
N ILE A 376 13.75 0.63 -1.74
CA ILE A 376 14.82 -0.11 -1.04
C ILE A 376 16.20 0.31 -1.57
N ALA A 377 16.38 0.40 -2.89
CA ALA A 377 17.64 0.82 -3.47
C ALA A 377 18.06 2.24 -3.01
N GLN A 378 17.11 3.17 -2.92
CA GLN A 378 17.34 4.51 -2.38
C GLN A 378 17.77 4.46 -0.91
N MET A 379 17.07 3.66 -0.09
CA MET A 379 17.43 3.51 1.33
C MET A 379 18.82 2.90 1.50
N GLU A 380 19.15 1.86 0.74
CA GLU A 380 20.46 1.23 0.77
C GLU A 380 21.58 2.21 0.37
N GLN A 381 21.35 3.07 -0.63
CA GLN A 381 22.28 4.12 -1.01
C GLN A 381 22.49 5.15 0.12
N LEU A 382 21.40 5.56 0.78
CA LEU A 382 21.47 6.50 1.91
C LEU A 382 22.19 5.87 3.13
N ILE A 383 21.93 4.58 3.41
CA ILE A 383 22.62 3.84 4.48
C ILE A 383 24.11 3.77 4.20
N GLU A 384 24.53 3.50 2.96
CA GLU A 384 25.93 3.46 2.59
C GLU A 384 26.61 4.83 2.76
N THR A 385 25.93 5.91 2.33
CA THR A 385 26.41 7.28 2.56
C THR A 385 26.54 7.60 4.04
N ALA A 386 25.58 7.16 4.86
CA ALA A 386 25.62 7.34 6.31
C ALA A 386 26.79 6.59 6.96
N ARG A 387 27.07 5.36 6.54
CA ARG A 387 28.22 4.57 6.99
C ARG A 387 29.56 5.25 6.67
N GLN A 388 29.69 5.83 5.47
CA GLN A 388 30.90 6.55 5.07
C GLN A 388 31.13 7.80 5.91
N LYS A 389 30.08 8.49 6.37
CA LYS A 389 30.17 9.64 7.27
C LYS A 389 30.48 9.25 8.73
N GLY A 390 30.27 8.00 9.08
CA GLY A 390 30.41 7.48 10.45
C GLY A 390 29.30 7.98 11.38
N GLY A 391 28.75 7.08 12.19
CA GLY A 391 27.64 7.33 13.10
C GLY A 391 26.39 6.56 12.71
N SER A 392 25.35 6.64 13.54
CA SER A 392 24.15 5.80 13.43
C SER A 392 22.84 6.56 13.21
N LYS A 393 22.78 7.86 13.54
CA LYS A 393 21.55 8.65 13.50
C LYS A 393 21.68 9.79 12.51
N PHE A 394 20.85 9.79 11.46
CA PHE A 394 20.90 10.78 10.40
C PHE A 394 19.52 11.34 10.05
N VAL A 395 19.52 12.62 9.64
CA VAL A 395 18.38 13.29 9.05
C VAL A 395 18.69 13.54 7.58
N VAL A 396 17.70 13.34 6.75
CA VAL A 396 17.77 13.62 5.31
C VAL A 396 16.65 14.56 4.91
N SER A 397 16.97 15.58 4.07
CA SER A 397 15.93 16.46 3.54
C SER A 397 14.87 15.67 2.78
N GLN A 398 13.61 16.07 2.91
CA GLN A 398 12.50 15.43 2.18
C GLN A 398 12.71 15.47 0.67
N ASP A 399 13.39 16.48 0.16
CA ASP A 399 13.67 16.63 -1.28
C ASP A 399 14.58 15.54 -1.84
N VAL A 400 15.38 14.90 -0.98
CA VAL A 400 16.25 13.78 -1.35
C VAL A 400 15.47 12.47 -1.45
N ILE A 401 14.33 12.38 -0.73
CA ILE A 401 13.48 11.20 -0.76
C ILE A 401 12.53 11.32 -1.94
N ASP A 402 12.67 10.43 -2.92
CA ASP A 402 11.75 10.40 -4.06
C ASP A 402 10.34 9.99 -3.63
N HIS A 403 9.47 10.98 -3.45
CA HIS A 403 8.07 10.78 -3.07
C HIS A 403 7.23 10.05 -4.14
N GLY A 404 7.74 9.94 -5.37
CA GLY A 404 7.05 9.26 -6.48
C GLY A 404 6.93 7.75 -6.27
N TYR A 405 7.81 7.14 -5.47
CA TYR A 405 7.81 5.69 -5.29
C TYR A 405 6.86 5.24 -4.19
N THR A 406 6.86 5.92 -3.05
CA THR A 406 5.92 5.63 -1.96
C THR A 406 5.72 6.87 -1.09
N GLN A 407 4.47 7.24 -0.83
CA GLN A 407 4.15 8.47 -0.09
C GLN A 407 4.26 8.33 1.44
N LEU A 408 4.62 7.12 1.98
CA LEU A 408 4.72 6.91 3.43
C LEU A 408 6.17 7.03 3.90
N ASN A 409 6.48 8.17 4.49
CA ASN A 409 7.80 8.43 5.05
C ASN A 409 7.88 8.25 6.57
N TRP A 410 6.74 8.08 7.26
CA TRP A 410 6.70 7.91 8.71
C TRP A 410 7.47 6.68 9.22
N SER A 411 7.58 5.64 8.40
CA SER A 411 8.27 4.38 8.70
C SER A 411 9.73 4.33 8.21
N PHE A 412 10.18 5.40 7.55
CA PHE A 412 11.52 5.44 6.96
C PHE A 412 12.64 5.15 7.97
N PRO A 413 12.60 5.68 9.22
CA PRO A 413 13.60 5.36 10.23
C PRO A 413 13.62 3.88 10.60
N ILE A 414 12.46 3.23 10.69
CA ILE A 414 12.34 1.80 10.99
C ILE A 414 12.89 0.96 9.83
N GLU A 415 12.51 1.29 8.61
CA GLU A 415 12.93 0.54 7.42
C GLU A 415 14.44 0.62 7.22
N THR A 416 15.04 1.82 7.37
CA THR A 416 16.51 1.99 7.28
C THR A 416 17.25 1.27 8.40
N MET A 417 16.71 1.27 9.62
CA MET A 417 17.27 0.53 10.74
C MET A 417 17.26 -0.99 10.47
N LEU A 418 16.16 -1.54 10.00
CA LEU A 418 16.06 -2.96 9.64
C LEU A 418 17.02 -3.33 8.50
N LEU A 419 17.08 -2.51 7.45
CA LEU A 419 17.91 -2.76 6.27
C LEU A 419 19.39 -2.69 6.62
N SER A 420 19.81 -1.72 7.44
CA SER A 420 21.21 -1.58 7.84
C SER A 420 21.71 -2.72 8.71
N ALA A 421 20.82 -3.38 9.44
CA ALA A 421 21.14 -4.52 10.29
C ALA A 421 21.20 -5.87 9.55
N ILE A 422 20.81 -5.93 8.26
CA ILE A 422 20.76 -7.19 7.48
C ILE A 422 22.12 -7.87 7.39
N ASP A 423 23.17 -7.10 7.21
CA ASP A 423 24.52 -7.62 6.97
C ASP A 423 25.28 -7.96 8.27
N GLY A 424 24.64 -7.76 9.44
CA GLY A 424 25.23 -8.06 10.75
C GLY A 424 26.36 -7.11 11.13
N ASN A 425 26.37 -5.89 10.60
CA ASN A 425 27.34 -4.86 10.97
C ASN A 425 27.14 -4.40 12.42
N ASP A 426 28.23 -4.04 13.10
CA ASP A 426 28.22 -3.64 14.50
C ASP A 426 27.42 -2.35 14.75
N ILE A 427 27.29 -1.48 13.74
CA ILE A 427 26.56 -0.22 13.84
C ILE A 427 25.33 -0.25 12.92
N THR A 428 24.18 -0.07 13.55
CA THR A 428 22.89 0.12 12.86
C THR A 428 22.74 1.58 12.45
N VAL A 429 22.12 1.85 11.32
CA VAL A 429 21.84 3.20 10.83
C VAL A 429 20.34 3.44 10.80
N THR A 430 19.89 4.52 11.43
CA THR A 430 18.54 5.04 11.32
C THR A 430 18.54 6.39 10.61
N ILE A 431 17.68 6.56 9.60
CA ILE A 431 17.60 7.79 8.82
C ILE A 431 16.18 8.31 8.91
N ALA A 432 16.01 9.52 9.47
CA ALA A 432 14.72 10.19 9.56
C ALA A 432 14.60 11.20 8.43
N PRO A 433 13.45 11.27 7.73
CA PRO A 433 13.14 12.41 6.89
C PRO A 433 13.06 13.68 7.76
N GLU A 434 13.61 14.80 7.26
CA GLU A 434 13.38 16.11 7.85
C GLU A 434 11.90 16.43 7.68
N ASP A 435 11.16 16.26 8.77
CA ASP A 435 9.72 16.47 8.79
C ASP A 435 9.42 17.59 9.78
N ASP A 436 8.81 18.64 9.27
CA ASP A 436 8.53 19.90 9.96
C ASP A 436 7.91 19.73 11.36
N LEU A 437 7.11 18.68 11.56
CA LEU A 437 6.44 18.44 12.83
C LEU A 437 7.35 17.92 13.94
N TYR A 438 8.41 17.18 13.61
CA TYR A 438 9.30 16.60 14.64
C TYR A 438 10.50 17.49 14.93
N PHE A 439 11.11 18.04 13.89
CA PHE A 439 12.33 18.83 14.02
C PHE A 439 12.06 20.27 14.43
N GLU A 440 10.99 20.92 13.97
CA GLU A 440 10.60 22.25 14.43
C GLU A 440 10.15 22.28 15.89
N ASN A 441 9.42 21.23 16.35
CA ASN A 441 8.88 21.20 17.71
C ASN A 441 9.79 20.51 18.74
N ASN A 442 10.74 19.65 18.33
CA ASN A 442 11.49 18.75 19.24
C ASN A 442 13.03 18.84 19.15
N ASN A 443 13.61 19.60 18.21
CA ASN A 443 15.06 19.69 18.04
C ASN A 443 15.84 20.05 19.33
N ASN A 444 15.21 20.73 20.27
CA ASN A 444 15.80 21.11 21.56
C ASN A 444 15.38 20.16 22.72
N LYS A 445 14.62 19.10 22.48
CA LYS A 445 14.04 18.27 23.55
C LYS A 445 14.37 16.78 23.44
N MET A 446 14.96 16.32 22.34
CA MET A 446 15.34 14.92 22.19
C MET A 446 16.64 14.63 22.95
N ALA A 447 16.61 13.67 23.86
CA ALA A 447 17.80 13.24 24.58
C ALA A 447 18.77 12.48 23.67
N ALA A 448 20.05 12.50 23.99
CA ALA A 448 21.10 11.89 23.17
C ALA A 448 20.96 10.36 23.03
N ASP A 449 20.29 9.71 24.00
CA ASP A 449 19.98 8.28 24.05
C ASP A 449 18.63 7.94 23.44
N GLN A 450 17.95 8.89 22.78
CA GLN A 450 16.70 8.69 22.08
C GLN A 450 16.90 8.62 20.57
N PHE A 451 15.95 7.98 19.89
CA PHE A 451 15.88 7.96 18.43
C PHE A 451 14.44 8.07 17.93
N ILE A 452 14.28 8.54 16.69
CA ILE A 452 12.99 8.64 16.02
C ILE A 452 12.62 7.23 15.55
N PHE A 453 11.60 6.67 16.18
CA PHE A 453 11.05 5.38 15.79
C PHE A 453 10.02 5.54 14.68
N ARG A 454 9.07 6.46 14.87
CA ARG A 454 8.09 6.89 13.87
C ARG A 454 8.00 8.42 13.88
N ARG A 455 7.47 9.00 12.83
CA ARG A 455 7.28 10.45 12.70
C ARG A 455 6.75 11.14 13.97
N TRP A 456 5.95 10.45 14.76
CA TRP A 456 5.28 10.97 15.98
C TRP A 456 5.70 10.22 17.26
N GLU A 457 6.74 9.40 17.22
CA GLU A 457 7.13 8.58 18.37
C GLU A 457 8.64 8.48 18.50
N LEU A 458 9.15 8.91 19.65
CA LEU A 458 10.52 8.68 20.09
C LEU A 458 10.58 7.40 20.94
N LYS A 459 11.71 6.71 20.88
CA LYS A 459 12.06 5.59 21.74
C LYS A 459 13.44 5.81 22.31
N ASP A 460 13.68 5.26 23.51
CA ASP A 460 14.99 5.18 24.09
C ASP A 460 15.79 4.04 23.44
N GLU A 461 17.09 4.20 23.27
CA GLU A 461 17.95 3.17 22.69
C GLU A 461 17.92 1.85 23.48
N LYS A 462 17.67 1.93 24.81
CA LYS A 462 17.48 0.77 25.68
C LYS A 462 16.31 -0.13 25.30
N TRP A 463 15.34 0.39 24.55
CA TRP A 463 14.22 -0.39 24.03
C TRP A 463 14.66 -1.33 22.90
N LEU A 464 15.76 -1.03 22.22
CA LEU A 464 16.28 -1.86 21.14
C LEU A 464 16.82 -3.19 21.67
N ASN A 465 16.53 -4.25 20.95
CA ASN A 465 17.19 -5.53 21.19
C ASN A 465 18.67 -5.45 20.77
N SER A 466 19.56 -5.31 21.76
CA SER A 466 21.00 -5.13 21.57
C SER A 466 21.67 -6.27 20.80
N ARG A 467 21.01 -7.41 20.62
CA ARG A 467 21.51 -8.48 19.75
C ARG A 467 21.50 -8.11 18.28
N TYR A 468 20.60 -7.20 17.89
CA TYR A 468 20.34 -6.88 16.50
C TYR A 468 20.60 -5.43 16.13
N PHE A 469 20.42 -4.52 17.08
CA PHE A 469 20.47 -3.09 16.82
C PHE A 469 21.39 -2.38 17.78
N HIS A 470 22.33 -1.60 17.24
CA HIS A 470 23.26 -0.78 18.00
C HIS A 470 23.28 0.62 17.41
N LEU A 471 22.73 1.58 18.14
CA LEU A 471 22.79 3.00 17.78
C LEU A 471 23.80 3.71 18.70
N ASP A 472 24.53 4.68 18.14
CA ASP A 472 25.43 5.51 18.93
C ASP A 472 24.64 6.51 19.76
N ILE A 473 25.06 6.75 21.00
CA ILE A 473 24.52 7.84 21.82
C ILE A 473 24.98 9.16 21.20
N GLY A 474 24.04 10.01 20.81
CA GLY A 474 24.36 11.28 20.21
C GLY A 474 23.19 11.91 19.45
N PRO A 475 23.36 13.14 19.00
CA PRO A 475 22.34 13.83 18.21
C PRO A 475 22.26 13.29 16.78
N TYR A 476 21.13 13.54 16.14
CA TYR A 476 21.01 13.32 14.70
C TYR A 476 21.93 14.26 13.92
N ARG A 477 22.54 13.74 12.86
CA ARG A 477 23.42 14.49 11.94
C ARG A 477 22.73 14.60 10.58
N THR A 478 22.89 15.73 9.90
CA THR A 478 22.38 15.88 8.53
C THR A 478 23.21 15.01 7.58
N LEU A 479 22.53 14.14 6.84
CA LEU A 479 23.18 13.22 5.89
C LEU A 479 23.71 13.97 4.68
N ASN A 480 22.95 14.92 4.16
CA ASN A 480 23.31 15.76 3.03
C ASN A 480 23.64 17.18 3.51
N ASP A 481 24.89 17.43 3.89
CA ASP A 481 25.40 18.80 4.10
C ASP A 481 25.66 19.54 2.78
N THR A 482 25.46 18.86 1.68
CA THR A 482 25.63 19.39 0.34
C THR A 482 24.33 19.31 -0.46
N THR A 483 23.31 20.08 -0.07
CA THR A 483 22.49 20.66 -1.12
C THR A 483 23.39 21.67 -1.81
N PRO A 484 23.64 21.57 -3.11
CA PRO A 484 24.45 22.56 -3.83
C PRO A 484 23.97 24.00 -3.60
N ASN A 485 22.75 24.14 -3.06
CA ASN A 485 22.07 25.41 -2.84
C ASN A 485 22.00 25.87 -1.37
N THR A 486 22.71 25.26 -0.41
CA THR A 486 22.68 25.69 1.02
C THR A 486 23.21 27.09 1.26
N ASN A 487 23.99 27.66 0.32
CA ASN A 487 24.55 29.00 0.41
C ASN A 487 23.88 30.02 -0.52
N ILE A 488 22.71 29.71 -1.12
CA ILE A 488 22.08 30.63 -2.08
C ILE A 488 21.71 31.98 -1.42
N SER A 489 21.29 31.97 -0.16
CA SER A 489 21.01 33.20 0.58
C SER A 489 22.26 34.14 0.66
N SER A 490 23.45 33.55 0.66
CA SER A 490 24.70 34.34 0.69
C SER A 490 25.03 34.97 -0.67
N ILE A 491 24.50 34.42 -1.76
CA ILE A 491 24.72 34.95 -3.12
C ILE A 491 23.56 35.80 -3.64
N ALA A 492 22.43 35.83 -2.92
CA ALA A 492 21.26 36.61 -3.32
C ALA A 492 21.62 38.06 -3.69
N ASN A 493 22.50 38.69 -2.94
CA ASN A 493 22.98 40.05 -3.21
C ASN A 493 23.79 40.19 -4.51
N ARG A 494 24.25 39.09 -5.11
CA ARG A 494 24.99 39.06 -6.39
C ARG A 494 24.13 38.56 -7.54
N MET A 495 22.84 38.36 -7.30
CA MET A 495 21.89 37.96 -8.32
C MET A 495 20.96 39.10 -8.69
N ARG A 496 20.56 39.16 -9.94
CA ARG A 496 19.60 40.15 -10.45
C ARG A 496 18.58 39.44 -11.35
N ILE A 497 17.36 39.96 -11.32
CA ILE A 497 16.27 39.51 -12.19
C ILE A 497 15.83 40.73 -12.99
N ASN A 498 15.73 40.62 -14.29
CA ASN A 498 15.15 41.62 -15.18
C ASN A 498 13.92 41.03 -15.85
N ILE A 499 12.81 41.75 -15.79
CA ILE A 499 11.54 41.35 -16.38
C ILE A 499 11.33 42.16 -17.67
N ASP A 500 10.99 41.47 -18.75
CA ASP A 500 10.65 42.10 -20.03
C ASP A 500 9.12 42.04 -20.24
N ALA A 501 8.39 42.72 -19.31
CA ALA A 501 6.93 42.73 -19.34
C ALA A 501 6.37 43.79 -20.28
N LYS A 502 5.26 43.50 -20.95
CA LYS A 502 4.48 44.52 -21.66
C LYS A 502 3.87 45.49 -20.63
N LYS A 503 3.66 46.73 -21.05
CA LYS A 503 3.07 47.76 -20.16
C LYS A 503 1.56 47.58 -19.94
N ILE A 504 0.89 46.79 -20.76
CA ILE A 504 -0.58 46.64 -20.73
C ILE A 504 -0.96 45.17 -20.92
N TYR A 505 -1.81 44.67 -20.01
CA TYR A 505 -2.38 43.32 -20.08
C TYR A 505 -3.88 43.35 -19.85
N ARG A 506 -4.58 42.29 -20.33
CA ARG A 506 -6.00 42.08 -20.08
C ARG A 506 -6.18 41.33 -18.77
N ALA A 507 -7.16 41.77 -17.97
CA ALA A 507 -7.53 41.06 -16.72
C ALA A 507 -7.89 39.59 -16.98
N THR A 508 -7.52 38.70 -16.05
CA THR A 508 -7.77 37.25 -16.08
C THR A 508 -7.05 36.44 -17.17
N ASP A 509 -6.20 37.07 -18.00
CA ASP A 509 -5.36 36.36 -18.97
C ASP A 509 -4.21 35.62 -18.26
N THR A 510 -3.71 34.57 -18.89
CA THR A 510 -2.45 33.91 -18.51
C THR A 510 -1.44 34.11 -19.63
N VAL A 511 -0.32 34.68 -19.32
CA VAL A 511 0.68 35.12 -20.31
C VAL A 511 2.06 34.56 -19.99
N TRP A 512 2.91 34.48 -21.01
CA TRP A 512 4.33 34.18 -20.85
C TRP A 512 5.12 35.47 -20.92
N ILE A 513 5.96 35.71 -19.90
CA ILE A 513 6.76 36.93 -19.78
C ILE A 513 8.25 36.54 -19.76
N PRO A 514 9.07 37.08 -20.66
CA PRO A 514 10.50 36.84 -20.66
C PRO A 514 11.16 37.39 -19.40
N VAL A 515 12.02 36.61 -18.78
CA VAL A 515 12.80 36.99 -17.60
C VAL A 515 14.27 36.67 -17.86
N THR A 516 15.13 37.58 -17.55
CA THR A 516 16.59 37.40 -17.59
C THR A 516 17.12 37.37 -16.16
N ILE A 517 17.78 36.27 -15.80
CA ILE A 517 18.41 36.08 -14.50
C ILE A 517 19.91 36.22 -14.69
N ILE A 518 20.56 37.02 -13.86
CA ILE A 518 21.99 37.26 -13.90
C ILE A 518 22.58 36.87 -12.55
N ASN A 519 23.41 35.83 -12.54
CA ASN A 519 24.21 35.41 -11.40
C ASN A 519 25.64 35.92 -11.57
N GLN A 520 26.03 36.90 -10.75
CA GLN A 520 27.36 37.48 -10.74
C GLN A 520 28.30 36.84 -9.70
N SER A 521 27.87 35.72 -9.09
CA SER A 521 28.69 34.95 -8.17
C SER A 521 29.40 33.80 -8.88
N ASP A 522 30.45 33.28 -8.27
CA ASP A 522 31.16 32.07 -8.72
C ASP A 522 30.43 30.78 -8.34
N ILE A 523 29.30 30.87 -7.61
CA ILE A 523 28.52 29.75 -7.14
C ILE A 523 27.31 29.60 -8.05
N PRO A 524 27.17 28.47 -8.79
CA PRO A 524 26.02 28.22 -9.63
C PRO A 524 24.77 27.89 -8.80
N VAL A 525 23.60 28.27 -9.30
CA VAL A 525 22.30 27.80 -8.80
C VAL A 525 21.84 26.61 -9.63
N TYR A 526 21.82 25.46 -9.02
CA TYR A 526 21.48 24.21 -9.72
C TYR A 526 19.97 24.01 -9.81
N SER A 527 19.49 23.68 -11.00
CA SER A 527 18.07 23.44 -11.34
C SER A 527 17.70 21.96 -11.41
N GLY A 528 18.63 21.06 -11.11
CA GLY A 528 18.44 19.60 -11.24
C GLY A 528 17.28 19.05 -10.42
N LYS A 529 16.89 17.81 -10.68
CA LYS A 529 15.71 17.13 -10.09
C LYS A 529 15.64 17.19 -8.56
N ASN A 530 16.76 17.35 -7.89
CA ASN A 530 16.86 17.41 -6.42
C ASN A 530 16.80 18.85 -5.86
N ASN A 531 16.79 19.86 -6.72
CA ASN A 531 16.72 21.27 -6.32
C ASN A 531 15.41 21.84 -6.86
N LYS A 532 14.48 22.13 -5.96
CA LYS A 532 13.23 22.80 -6.30
C LYS A 532 13.49 24.29 -6.48
N VAL A 533 14.00 24.66 -7.65
CA VAL A 533 14.22 26.05 -8.01
C VAL A 533 13.20 26.46 -9.05
N PHE A 534 12.41 27.46 -8.71
CA PHE A 534 11.35 27.99 -9.54
C PHE A 534 11.48 29.50 -9.70
N LEU A 535 11.04 30.00 -10.82
CA LEU A 535 10.59 31.39 -10.91
C LEU A 535 9.15 31.46 -10.44
N SER A 536 8.84 32.36 -9.55
CA SER A 536 7.50 32.66 -9.14
C SER A 536 7.26 34.15 -9.04
N TYR A 537 6.03 34.57 -8.86
CA TYR A 537 5.64 35.97 -8.90
C TYR A 537 4.52 36.26 -7.91
N PHE A 538 4.37 37.58 -7.63
CA PHE A 538 3.21 38.10 -6.94
C PHE A 538 2.88 39.51 -7.45
N TRP A 539 1.60 39.85 -7.32
CA TRP A 539 1.07 41.13 -7.71
C TRP A 539 0.89 42.04 -6.50
N THR A 540 1.20 43.33 -6.65
CA THR A 540 0.94 44.31 -5.60
C THR A 540 0.21 45.52 -6.17
N GLU A 541 -0.68 46.09 -5.33
CA GLU A 541 -1.35 47.37 -5.57
C GLU A 541 -1.09 48.26 -4.37
N ASN A 542 -0.55 49.46 -4.59
CA ASN A 542 -0.19 50.41 -3.51
C ASN A 542 0.61 49.79 -2.35
N LYS A 543 1.47 48.82 -2.62
CA LYS A 543 2.28 47.98 -1.70
C LYS A 543 1.55 46.83 -1.03
N ASP A 544 0.22 46.75 -1.17
CA ASP A 544 -0.52 45.60 -0.66
C ASP A 544 -0.42 44.42 -1.65
N VAL A 545 -0.20 43.23 -1.13
CA VAL A 545 -0.08 42.02 -1.96
C VAL A 545 -1.48 41.51 -2.30
N LEU A 546 -1.77 41.41 -3.59
CA LEU A 546 -3.04 40.91 -4.09
C LEU A 546 -3.13 39.38 -4.10
N ASN A 547 -2.02 38.74 -4.50
CA ASN A 547 -1.90 37.29 -4.56
C ASN A 547 -0.45 36.85 -4.44
N TRP A 548 -0.21 35.65 -3.89
CA TRP A 548 1.10 35.06 -3.72
C TRP A 548 1.20 33.73 -4.44
N ASP A 549 2.33 33.50 -5.16
CA ASP A 549 2.80 32.18 -5.58
C ASP A 549 1.76 31.32 -6.31
N GLU A 550 0.98 31.92 -7.24
CA GLU A 550 -0.08 31.19 -7.96
C GLU A 550 0.46 30.17 -8.97
N ILE A 551 1.50 30.53 -9.73
CA ILE A 551 2.09 29.67 -10.74
C ILE A 551 3.59 29.68 -10.59
N ARG A 552 4.17 28.51 -10.36
CA ARG A 552 5.62 28.29 -10.29
C ARG A 552 6.11 27.77 -11.63
N THR A 553 7.13 28.43 -12.19
CA THR A 553 7.78 28.01 -13.44
C THR A 553 9.15 27.42 -13.12
N PRO A 554 9.38 26.11 -13.36
CA PRO A 554 10.67 25.49 -13.06
C PRO A 554 11.78 26.09 -13.92
N LEU A 555 12.98 26.20 -13.38
CA LEU A 555 14.15 26.62 -14.15
C LEU A 555 14.50 25.54 -15.19
N GLN A 556 14.81 26.00 -16.41
CA GLN A 556 15.14 25.12 -17.53
C GLN A 556 16.60 24.65 -17.51
N ALA A 557 17.49 25.39 -16.83
CA ALA A 557 18.92 25.08 -16.72
C ALA A 557 19.49 25.67 -15.44
N ASP A 558 20.72 25.28 -15.09
CA ASP A 558 21.48 25.82 -13.99
C ASP A 558 21.89 27.28 -14.28
N ILE A 559 21.87 28.13 -13.25
CA ILE A 559 22.24 29.54 -13.40
C ILE A 559 23.70 29.73 -12.97
N SER A 560 24.63 29.61 -13.90
CA SER A 560 26.06 29.85 -13.69
C SER A 560 26.55 31.24 -14.21
N GLY A 561 25.62 32.06 -14.74
CA GLY A 561 25.89 33.34 -15.32
C GLY A 561 24.59 34.03 -15.71
N THR A 562 24.42 34.39 -16.98
CA THR A 562 23.16 34.97 -17.48
C THR A 562 22.30 33.91 -18.14
N MET A 563 21.05 33.77 -17.66
CA MET A 563 20.07 32.87 -18.21
C MET A 563 18.78 33.62 -18.58
N ARG A 564 18.17 33.28 -19.71
CA ARG A 564 16.88 33.84 -20.13
C ARG A 564 15.88 32.70 -20.30
N GLN A 565 14.70 32.86 -19.68
CA GLN A 565 13.55 31.99 -19.88
C GLN A 565 12.25 32.75 -19.70
N ASP A 566 11.13 32.15 -20.14
CA ASP A 566 9.81 32.71 -19.95
C ASP A 566 9.21 32.20 -18.62
N ILE A 567 8.52 33.09 -17.89
CA ILE A 567 7.71 32.76 -16.74
C ILE A 567 6.22 32.82 -17.11
N ARG A 568 5.46 31.84 -16.64
CA ARG A 568 4.02 31.85 -16.80
C ARG A 568 3.36 32.66 -15.69
N VAL A 569 2.57 33.68 -16.07
CA VAL A 569 1.99 34.67 -15.15
C VAL A 569 0.48 34.74 -15.38
N ALA A 570 -0.31 34.55 -14.31
CA ALA A 570 -1.73 34.85 -14.33
C ALA A 570 -1.96 36.34 -14.02
N ILE A 571 -2.71 37.05 -14.85
CA ILE A 571 -3.05 38.44 -14.65
C ILE A 571 -4.27 38.51 -13.69
N PRO A 572 -4.20 39.29 -12.60
CA PRO A 572 -5.29 39.33 -11.63
C PRO A 572 -6.55 39.97 -12.22
N PRO A 573 -7.72 39.73 -11.62
CA PRO A 573 -8.98 40.33 -12.06
C PRO A 573 -9.07 41.83 -11.76
N ASN A 574 -8.20 42.33 -10.87
CA ASN A 574 -8.14 43.73 -10.49
C ASN A 574 -7.67 44.60 -11.68
N LYS A 575 -8.40 45.65 -11.97
CA LYS A 575 -8.07 46.61 -13.04
C LYS A 575 -7.36 47.84 -12.46
N GLY A 576 -6.40 48.35 -13.17
CA GLY A 576 -5.65 49.56 -12.76
C GLY A 576 -4.14 49.39 -12.91
N HIS A 577 -3.41 50.26 -12.26
CA HIS A 577 -1.94 50.18 -12.21
C HIS A 577 -1.51 49.19 -11.12
N LEU A 578 -0.95 48.08 -11.53
CA LEU A 578 -0.44 47.04 -10.67
C LEU A 578 1.07 46.87 -10.85
N GLN A 579 1.72 46.31 -9.83
CA GLN A 579 3.15 45.98 -9.91
C GLN A 579 3.30 44.44 -9.93
N LEU A 580 3.96 43.94 -10.97
CA LEU A 580 4.40 42.56 -11.07
C LEU A 580 5.77 42.42 -10.41
N LYS A 581 5.89 41.54 -9.43
CA LYS A 581 7.16 41.15 -8.80
C LYS A 581 7.49 39.73 -9.14
N VAL A 582 8.68 39.46 -9.67
CA VAL A 582 9.19 38.12 -9.97
C VAL A 582 10.43 37.86 -9.13
N ASP A 583 10.48 36.71 -8.49
CA ASP A 583 11.61 36.29 -7.67
C ASP A 583 11.90 34.80 -7.91
N ILE A 584 13.00 34.33 -7.34
CA ILE A 584 13.39 32.91 -7.36
C ILE A 584 12.99 32.28 -6.04
N LEU A 585 12.29 31.16 -6.12
CA LEU A 585 12.08 30.25 -5.02
C LEU A 585 13.13 29.16 -5.04
N VAL A 586 13.75 28.91 -3.90
CA VAL A 586 14.65 27.78 -3.70
C VAL A 586 14.16 27.00 -2.48
N ASN A 587 13.77 25.75 -2.67
CA ASN A 587 13.23 24.91 -1.60
C ASN A 587 12.10 25.60 -0.82
N ASP A 588 11.14 26.16 -1.57
CA ASP A 588 9.97 26.90 -1.07
C ASP A 588 10.28 28.19 -0.28
N LYS A 589 11.52 28.70 -0.34
CA LYS A 589 11.92 29.98 0.25
C LYS A 589 12.24 31.01 -0.83
N TRP A 590 11.67 32.21 -0.70
CA TRP A 590 11.95 33.32 -1.57
C TRP A 590 13.37 33.84 -1.33
N LEU A 591 14.11 34.11 -2.41
CA LEU A 591 15.46 34.69 -2.29
C LEU A 591 15.48 36.17 -1.96
N GLY A 592 14.38 36.88 -2.19
CA GLY A 592 14.27 38.31 -1.93
C GLY A 592 15.02 39.20 -2.92
N ILE A 593 15.28 38.69 -4.13
CA ILE A 593 16.00 39.38 -5.22
C ILE A 593 15.07 39.92 -6.29
N TYR A 594 13.82 40.08 -5.99
CA TYR A 594 12.75 40.38 -6.93
C TYR A 594 13.04 41.59 -7.81
N SER A 595 12.65 41.50 -9.09
CA SER A 595 12.46 42.61 -9.99
C SER A 595 11.02 43.10 -9.96
N LEU A 596 10.80 44.35 -10.27
CA LEU A 596 9.51 45.02 -10.17
C LEU A 596 9.19 45.72 -11.49
N GLU A 597 8.01 45.49 -12.04
CA GLU A 597 7.52 46.15 -13.25
C GLU A 597 6.10 46.72 -13.05
N ASP A 598 5.91 47.99 -13.41
CA ASP A 598 4.60 48.63 -13.40
C ASP A 598 3.82 48.29 -14.66
N VAL A 599 2.61 47.82 -14.47
CA VAL A 599 1.74 47.25 -15.53
C VAL A 599 0.33 47.82 -15.39
N LEU A 600 -0.28 48.19 -16.50
CA LEU A 600 -1.70 48.56 -16.57
C LEU A 600 -2.53 47.33 -16.92
N VAL A 601 -3.48 46.97 -16.05
CA VAL A 601 -4.44 45.88 -16.28
C VAL A 601 -5.81 46.47 -16.62
N TYR A 602 -6.44 46.08 -17.73
CA TYR A 602 -7.72 46.63 -18.22
C TYR A 602 -8.84 45.58 -18.36
#